data_a08f92b7ce11c5142166ff0bcdd2f072
#
_entry.id   a08f92b7ce11c5142166ff0bcdd2f072
#
_cell.length_a   1.000
_cell.length_b   1.000
_cell.length_c   1.000
_cell.angle_alpha   90.00
_cell.angle_beta   90.00
_cell.angle_gamma   90.00
#
_symmetry.space_group_name_H-M   'P 1'
#
loop_
_entity.id
_entity.type
_entity.pdbx_description
1 polymer ?
#
loop_
_entity_poly.entity_id
_entity_poly.type
_entity_poly.pdbx_seq_one_letter_code
_entity_poly.pdbx_strand_id
1 'polypeptide(L)'
;MAAGDAVRITASTYVTFKRCPAQAGARLQGVYGADSRPAFLGSLAHRIFSRHLTSGQIPSQEFVQACKEEIGGSTLNNKLGGLELRPSSLASAIEEVRSLYERFTRFPNEGFEGSEVSIEVTASEGVDLVGTVDAVYREELGGHRLVDWKTGELGDPEDQLLFYALVWAMDRGELPAYVEAVSVRTGERYRAVPSSSDVGRVAVEVGDLVGAVRSAWASGRDLLRSAGPWCRYCPLLEDCPEGKAAGVLLD
;
A
#
# COMPACT_ATOMS: atom_id res chain seq x y z
N MET A 1 -2.36 -23.14 0.63
CA MET A 1 -1.16 -23.07 1.49
C MET A 1 -1.37 -23.99 2.67
N ALA A 2 -0.33 -24.72 3.09
CA ALA A 2 -0.38 -25.59 4.28
C ALA A 2 -0.09 -24.77 5.55
N ALA A 3 -0.45 -25.30 6.73
CA ALA A 3 -0.24 -24.61 8.01
C ALA A 3 1.23 -24.25 8.33
N GLY A 4 2.19 -24.89 7.65
CA GLY A 4 3.63 -24.67 7.81
C GLY A 4 4.27 -23.77 6.73
N ASP A 5 3.50 -23.29 5.76
CA ASP A 5 4.03 -22.41 4.72
C ASP A 5 4.42 -21.05 5.29
N ALA A 6 5.45 -20.42 4.71
CA ALA A 6 5.87 -19.09 5.08
C ALA A 6 4.74 -18.07 4.79
N VAL A 7 4.46 -17.22 5.77
CA VAL A 7 3.44 -16.18 5.68
C VAL A 7 4.13 -14.83 5.50
N ARG A 8 3.87 -14.19 4.37
CA ARG A 8 4.43 -12.88 4.04
C ARG A 8 3.39 -11.79 4.27
N ILE A 9 3.57 -10.99 5.32
CA ILE A 9 2.65 -9.94 5.73
C ILE A 9 3.15 -8.59 5.19
N THR A 10 2.32 -7.95 4.37
CA THR A 10 2.54 -6.58 3.92
C THR A 10 1.67 -5.61 4.71
N ALA A 11 1.98 -4.31 4.67
CA ALA A 11 1.14 -3.28 5.27
C ALA A 11 -0.32 -3.37 4.77
N SER A 12 -0.53 -3.60 3.46
CA SER A 12 -1.88 -3.74 2.91
C SER A 12 -2.59 -5.02 3.38
N THR A 13 -1.86 -6.11 3.63
CA THR A 13 -2.43 -7.34 4.20
C THR A 13 -2.86 -7.12 5.65
N TYR A 14 -2.02 -6.46 6.44
CA TYR A 14 -2.31 -6.11 7.83
C TYR A 14 -3.55 -5.20 7.94
N VAL A 15 -3.59 -4.10 7.20
CA VAL A 15 -4.76 -3.19 7.17
C VAL A 15 -6.02 -3.91 6.69
N THR A 16 -5.90 -4.81 5.70
CA THR A 16 -7.02 -5.61 5.22
C THR A 16 -7.52 -6.57 6.30
N PHE A 17 -6.63 -7.18 7.08
CA PHE A 17 -7.01 -8.08 8.18
C PHE A 17 -7.83 -7.37 9.24
N LYS A 18 -7.45 -6.16 9.63
CA LYS A 18 -8.22 -5.35 10.59
C LYS A 18 -9.64 -5.04 10.10
N ARG A 19 -9.83 -4.92 8.78
CA ARG A 19 -11.12 -4.67 8.16
C ARG A 19 -11.92 -5.96 7.95
N CYS A 20 -11.30 -6.99 7.40
CA CYS A 20 -11.92 -8.27 7.11
C CYS A 20 -10.87 -9.38 7.07
N PRO A 21 -10.76 -10.24 8.11
CA PRO A 21 -9.81 -11.35 8.15
C PRO A 21 -9.90 -12.29 6.95
N ALA A 22 -11.10 -12.60 6.47
CA ALA A 22 -11.30 -13.47 5.30
C ALA A 22 -10.68 -12.87 4.02
N GLN A 23 -10.81 -11.56 3.81
CA GLN A 23 -10.20 -10.88 2.68
C GLN A 23 -8.65 -10.89 2.77
N ALA A 24 -8.10 -10.73 3.96
CA ALA A 24 -6.66 -10.85 4.17
C ALA A 24 -6.16 -12.27 3.91
N GLY A 25 -6.88 -13.29 4.36
CA GLY A 25 -6.57 -14.69 4.07
C GLY A 25 -6.57 -14.98 2.57
N ALA A 26 -7.51 -14.44 1.80
CA ALA A 26 -7.54 -14.54 0.34
C ALA A 26 -6.30 -13.90 -0.29
N ARG A 27 -5.90 -12.71 0.16
CA ARG A 27 -4.67 -12.04 -0.31
C ARG A 27 -3.41 -12.86 -0.06
N LEU A 28 -3.29 -13.47 1.12
CA LEU A 28 -2.17 -14.35 1.45
C LEU A 28 -2.11 -15.60 0.55
N GLN A 29 -3.24 -16.01 -0.01
CA GLN A 29 -3.33 -17.10 -0.99
C GLN A 29 -3.16 -16.62 -2.44
N GLY A 30 -2.83 -15.34 -2.66
CA GLY A 30 -2.69 -14.76 -4.00
C GLY A 30 -4.00 -14.42 -4.69
N VAL A 31 -5.13 -14.45 -3.96
CA VAL A 31 -6.45 -14.10 -4.51
C VAL A 31 -6.71 -12.61 -4.30
N TYR A 32 -6.71 -11.87 -5.39
CA TYR A 32 -6.91 -10.43 -5.42
C TYR A 32 -8.17 -10.07 -6.21
N GLY A 33 -8.73 -8.91 -5.91
CA GLY A 33 -9.81 -8.35 -6.74
C GLY A 33 -9.33 -7.99 -8.14
N ALA A 34 -10.28 -7.77 -9.04
CA ALA A 34 -9.97 -7.32 -10.39
C ALA A 34 -9.18 -6.01 -10.39
N ASP A 35 -8.30 -5.86 -11.37
CA ASP A 35 -7.60 -4.60 -11.59
C ASP A 35 -8.63 -3.47 -11.81
N SER A 36 -8.34 -2.30 -11.27
CA SER A 36 -9.20 -1.15 -11.42
C SER A 36 -8.42 0.06 -11.97
N ARG A 37 -9.10 0.93 -12.71
CA ARG A 37 -8.51 2.16 -13.23
C ARG A 37 -7.89 3.02 -12.13
N PRO A 38 -8.53 3.25 -10.95
CA PRO A 38 -7.90 3.97 -9.85
C PRO A 38 -6.61 3.32 -9.33
N ALA A 39 -6.58 1.98 -9.21
CA ALA A 39 -5.38 1.27 -8.77
C ALA A 39 -4.24 1.37 -9.80
N PHE A 40 -4.56 1.33 -11.10
CA PHE A 40 -3.58 1.56 -12.16
C PHE A 40 -3.00 2.98 -12.11
N LEU A 41 -3.88 4.01 -11.99
CA LEU A 41 -3.47 5.41 -11.87
C LEU A 41 -2.57 5.63 -10.66
N GLY A 42 -2.95 5.09 -9.51
CA GLY A 42 -2.14 5.16 -8.30
C GLY A 42 -0.75 4.56 -8.50
N SER A 43 -0.69 3.34 -9.04
CA SER A 43 0.59 2.66 -9.28
C SER A 43 1.48 3.40 -10.29
N LEU A 44 0.90 3.98 -11.35
CA LEU A 44 1.66 4.78 -12.32
C LEU A 44 2.17 6.09 -11.69
N ALA A 45 1.33 6.76 -10.90
CA ALA A 45 1.71 7.99 -10.21
C ALA A 45 2.90 7.76 -9.26
N HIS A 46 2.86 6.69 -8.43
CA HIS A 46 3.97 6.36 -7.53
C HIS A 46 5.29 6.14 -8.28
N ARG A 47 5.27 5.46 -9.43
CA ARG A 47 6.47 5.28 -10.26
C ARG A 47 7.00 6.60 -10.81
N ILE A 48 6.11 7.48 -11.24
CA ILE A 48 6.48 8.82 -11.72
C ILE A 48 7.03 9.68 -10.56
N PHE A 49 6.47 9.58 -9.36
CA PHE A 49 6.99 10.26 -8.16
C PHE A 49 8.38 9.73 -7.79
N SER A 50 8.54 8.41 -7.77
CA SER A 50 9.83 7.77 -7.52
C SER A 50 10.89 8.20 -8.55
N ARG A 51 10.54 8.23 -9.83
CA ARG A 51 11.44 8.72 -10.90
C ARG A 51 11.83 10.18 -10.69
N HIS A 52 10.89 11.05 -10.29
CA HIS A 52 11.19 12.44 -9.95
C HIS A 52 12.19 12.55 -8.79
N LEU A 53 11.93 11.80 -7.71
CA LEU A 53 12.76 11.83 -6.51
C LEU A 53 14.19 11.34 -6.79
N THR A 54 14.35 10.34 -7.64
CA THR A 54 15.64 9.69 -7.92
C THR A 54 16.42 10.32 -9.07
N SER A 55 15.73 10.86 -10.07
CA SER A 55 16.33 11.34 -11.32
C SER A 55 16.10 12.82 -11.60
N GLY A 56 15.34 13.50 -10.74
CA GLY A 56 14.98 14.90 -10.89
C GLY A 56 13.69 15.14 -11.66
N GLN A 57 13.36 16.42 -11.84
CA GLN A 57 12.10 16.84 -12.44
C GLN A 57 11.98 16.38 -13.90
N ILE A 58 10.85 15.76 -14.22
CA ILE A 58 10.53 15.31 -15.59
C ILE A 58 10.05 16.52 -16.40
N PRO A 59 10.70 16.87 -17.53
CA PRO A 59 10.26 17.94 -18.40
C PRO A 59 8.86 17.67 -18.97
N SER A 60 8.04 18.72 -19.11
CA SER A 60 6.63 18.56 -19.54
C SER A 60 6.51 17.86 -20.90
N GLN A 61 7.43 18.15 -21.85
CA GLN A 61 7.46 17.50 -23.16
C GLN A 61 7.84 16.01 -23.13
N GLU A 62 8.53 15.57 -22.07
CA GLU A 62 8.98 14.17 -21.89
C GLU A 62 8.02 13.35 -21.04
N PHE A 63 7.03 13.99 -20.40
CA PHE A 63 6.17 13.35 -19.40
C PHE A 63 5.40 12.13 -19.94
N VAL A 64 4.83 12.25 -21.15
CA VAL A 64 4.08 11.14 -21.78
C VAL A 64 5.02 9.96 -22.06
N GLN A 65 6.24 10.26 -22.51
CA GLN A 65 7.24 9.23 -22.78
C GLN A 65 7.69 8.55 -21.47
N ALA A 66 7.93 9.31 -20.40
CA ALA A 66 8.23 8.77 -19.08
C ALA A 66 7.13 7.84 -18.56
N CYS A 67 5.86 8.23 -18.70
CA CYS A 67 4.74 7.33 -18.33
C CYS A 67 4.73 6.03 -19.14
N LYS A 68 4.99 6.09 -20.45
CA LYS A 68 5.07 4.88 -21.30
C LYS A 68 6.20 3.95 -20.88
N GLU A 69 7.36 4.52 -20.54
CA GLU A 69 8.53 3.76 -20.05
C GLU A 69 8.21 3.06 -18.72
N GLU A 70 7.60 3.77 -17.76
CA GLU A 70 7.20 3.19 -16.49
C GLU A 70 6.15 2.07 -16.64
N ILE A 71 5.21 2.23 -17.58
CA ILE A 71 4.24 1.18 -17.89
C ILE A 71 4.94 -0.03 -18.51
N GLY A 72 5.78 0.19 -19.53
CA GLY A 72 6.46 -0.89 -20.28
C GLY A 72 7.50 -1.64 -19.45
N GLY A 73 8.20 -0.96 -18.57
CA GLY A 73 9.25 -1.53 -17.71
C GLY A 73 8.74 -2.24 -16.45
N SER A 74 7.42 -2.36 -16.27
CA SER A 74 6.84 -2.83 -15.03
C SER A 74 5.65 -3.78 -15.22
N THR A 75 5.18 -4.35 -14.09
CA THR A 75 3.95 -5.14 -14.02
C THR A 75 2.68 -4.37 -14.41
N LEU A 76 2.76 -3.03 -14.55
CA LEU A 76 1.64 -2.20 -15.02
C LEU A 76 1.18 -2.57 -16.42
N ASN A 77 2.10 -3.04 -17.27
CA ASN A 77 1.74 -3.53 -18.62
C ASN A 77 0.75 -4.68 -18.56
N ASN A 78 0.89 -5.59 -17.59
CA ASN A 78 -0.04 -6.71 -17.41
C ASN A 78 -1.43 -6.24 -16.99
N LYS A 79 -1.49 -5.17 -16.17
CA LYS A 79 -2.76 -4.58 -15.73
C LYS A 79 -3.53 -3.91 -16.87
N LEU A 80 -2.84 -3.37 -17.88
CA LEU A 80 -3.49 -2.79 -19.06
C LEU A 80 -4.36 -3.82 -19.81
N GLY A 81 -3.87 -5.05 -19.93
CA GLY A 81 -4.63 -6.14 -20.56
C GLY A 81 -5.93 -6.46 -19.81
N GLY A 82 -5.88 -6.49 -18.47
CA GLY A 82 -7.05 -6.73 -17.62
C GLY A 82 -8.06 -5.58 -17.59
N LEU A 83 -7.61 -4.35 -17.85
CA LEU A 83 -8.46 -3.15 -17.82
C LEU A 83 -9.15 -2.84 -19.16
N GLU A 84 -8.82 -3.56 -20.26
CA GLU A 84 -9.31 -3.32 -21.62
C GLU A 84 -9.26 -1.83 -22.02
N LEU A 85 -8.21 -1.12 -21.59
CA LEU A 85 -8.08 0.32 -21.81
C LEU A 85 -7.87 0.62 -23.30
N ARG A 86 -8.80 1.37 -23.87
CA ARG A 86 -8.62 1.94 -25.21
C ARG A 86 -7.49 2.98 -25.20
N PRO A 87 -6.81 3.24 -26.33
CA PRO A 87 -5.75 4.25 -26.40
C PRO A 87 -6.17 5.62 -25.87
N SER A 88 -7.41 6.05 -26.12
CA SER A 88 -7.96 7.31 -25.59
C SER A 88 -8.10 7.30 -24.06
N SER A 89 -8.46 6.16 -23.47
CA SER A 89 -8.57 6.00 -22.02
C SER A 89 -7.20 6.02 -21.36
N LEU A 90 -6.17 5.46 -22.02
CA LEU A 90 -4.79 5.53 -21.54
C LEU A 90 -4.26 6.97 -21.60
N ALA A 91 -4.55 7.72 -22.67
CA ALA A 91 -4.19 9.14 -22.77
C ALA A 91 -4.82 9.96 -21.63
N SER A 92 -6.12 9.74 -21.35
CA SER A 92 -6.80 10.36 -20.21
C SER A 92 -6.17 9.99 -18.87
N ALA A 93 -5.76 8.72 -18.70
CA ALA A 93 -5.08 8.27 -17.50
C ALA A 93 -3.74 8.98 -17.30
N ILE A 94 -2.96 9.15 -18.37
CA ILE A 94 -1.66 9.87 -18.31
C ILE A 94 -1.88 11.34 -17.94
N GLU A 95 -2.90 12.01 -18.44
CA GLU A 95 -3.21 13.40 -18.08
C GLU A 95 -3.66 13.55 -16.62
N GLU A 96 -4.37 12.57 -16.06
CA GLU A 96 -4.68 12.56 -14.63
C GLU A 96 -3.42 12.39 -13.77
N VAL A 97 -2.49 11.51 -14.17
CA VAL A 97 -1.20 11.37 -13.52
C VAL A 97 -0.36 12.64 -13.66
N ARG A 98 -0.42 13.35 -14.82
CA ARG A 98 0.25 14.64 -15.00
C ARG A 98 -0.24 15.65 -13.97
N SER A 99 -1.56 15.77 -13.81
CA SER A 99 -2.17 16.69 -12.84
C SER A 99 -1.74 16.39 -11.40
N LEU A 100 -1.57 15.10 -11.03
CA LEU A 100 -1.02 14.70 -9.74
C LEU A 100 0.47 15.05 -9.65
N TYR A 101 1.24 14.79 -10.69
CA TYR A 101 2.67 15.09 -10.74
C TYR A 101 2.97 16.57 -10.57
N GLU A 102 2.21 17.47 -11.23
CA GLU A 102 2.35 18.92 -11.08
C GLU A 102 2.10 19.40 -9.64
N ARG A 103 1.25 18.71 -8.89
CA ARG A 103 1.06 18.96 -7.46
C ARG A 103 2.20 18.37 -6.65
N PHE A 104 2.64 17.17 -7.00
CA PHE A 104 3.74 16.48 -6.34
C PHE A 104 5.05 17.29 -6.39
N THR A 105 5.36 17.94 -7.52
CA THR A 105 6.59 18.76 -7.67
C THR A 105 6.66 19.96 -6.72
N ARG A 106 5.58 20.27 -6.00
CA ARG A 106 5.54 21.38 -5.02
C ARG A 106 5.93 20.92 -3.61
N PHE A 107 6.04 19.62 -3.37
CA PHE A 107 6.49 19.11 -2.09
C PHE A 107 8.01 19.25 -1.97
N PRO A 108 8.51 19.66 -0.77
CA PRO A 108 9.93 19.80 -0.54
C PRO A 108 10.64 18.44 -0.63
N ASN A 109 11.87 18.45 -1.15
CA ASN A 109 12.69 17.25 -1.35
C ASN A 109 13.98 17.26 -0.51
N GLU A 110 14.10 18.20 0.44
CA GLU A 110 15.25 18.28 1.32
C GLU A 110 15.36 17.02 2.20
N GLY A 111 16.58 16.50 2.32
CA GLY A 111 16.86 15.30 3.12
C GLY A 111 16.44 13.99 2.46
N PHE A 112 16.01 13.98 1.18
CA PHE A 112 15.64 12.75 0.49
C PHE A 112 16.81 11.75 0.46
N GLU A 113 16.54 10.49 0.85
CA GLU A 113 17.52 9.40 0.87
C GLU A 113 17.13 8.22 -0.02
N GLY A 114 15.84 7.99 -0.23
CA GLY A 114 15.39 6.88 -1.08
C GLY A 114 13.90 6.87 -1.35
N SER A 115 13.52 6.29 -2.47
CA SER A 115 12.11 6.03 -2.83
C SER A 115 11.87 4.55 -3.06
N GLU A 116 10.61 4.10 -2.86
CA GLU A 116 10.20 2.70 -2.98
C GLU A 116 11.12 1.78 -2.14
N VAL A 117 11.46 2.25 -0.93
CA VAL A 117 12.38 1.53 -0.03
C VAL A 117 11.68 0.28 0.50
N SER A 118 12.11 -0.87 -0.02
CA SER A 118 11.61 -2.16 0.41
C SER A 118 12.40 -2.68 1.61
N ILE A 119 11.68 -3.00 2.68
CA ILE A 119 12.23 -3.57 3.92
C ILE A 119 11.56 -4.91 4.11
N GLU A 120 12.36 -5.96 4.32
CA GLU A 120 11.88 -7.31 4.59
C GLU A 120 12.58 -7.85 5.83
N VAL A 121 11.82 -8.22 6.84
CA VAL A 121 12.33 -8.72 8.11
C VAL A 121 11.61 -10.00 8.51
N THR A 122 12.35 -10.99 8.97
CA THR A 122 11.78 -12.21 9.55
C THR A 122 11.39 -11.95 11.00
N ALA A 123 10.10 -11.92 11.28
CA ALA A 123 9.55 -11.66 12.61
C ALA A 123 9.58 -12.92 13.51
N SER A 124 9.37 -14.09 12.91
CA SER A 124 9.47 -15.40 13.56
C SER A 124 9.62 -16.49 12.49
N GLU A 125 9.81 -17.74 12.91
CA GLU A 125 9.91 -18.85 11.95
C GLU A 125 8.69 -18.91 11.01
N GLY A 126 8.97 -18.79 9.70
CA GLY A 126 7.98 -18.79 8.65
C GLY A 126 7.04 -17.56 8.66
N VAL A 127 7.49 -16.41 9.18
CA VAL A 127 6.74 -15.14 9.13
C VAL A 127 7.67 -14.01 8.72
N ASP A 128 7.44 -13.47 7.54
CA ASP A 128 8.16 -12.31 7.03
C ASP A 128 7.24 -11.09 6.96
N LEU A 129 7.72 -9.96 7.47
CA LEU A 129 7.06 -8.67 7.33
C LEU A 129 7.72 -7.88 6.22
N VAL A 130 6.91 -7.30 5.36
CA VAL A 130 7.39 -6.54 4.21
C VAL A 130 6.73 -5.17 4.18
N GLY A 131 7.56 -4.14 4.24
CA GLY A 131 7.17 -2.75 4.02
C GLY A 131 7.81 -2.20 2.75
N THR A 132 7.03 -1.50 1.94
CA THR A 132 7.58 -0.65 0.88
C THR A 132 7.17 0.78 1.20
N VAL A 133 8.16 1.58 1.57
CA VAL A 133 7.98 3.00 1.93
C VAL A 133 8.19 3.83 0.69
N ASP A 134 7.21 4.67 0.34
CA ASP A 134 7.26 5.43 -0.92
C ASP A 134 8.43 6.41 -0.97
N ALA A 135 8.75 7.07 0.17
CA ALA A 135 9.93 7.91 0.27
C ALA A 135 10.47 7.96 1.71
N VAL A 136 11.80 8.01 1.83
CA VAL A 136 12.53 8.15 3.09
C VAL A 136 13.33 9.44 3.04
N TYR A 137 13.24 10.22 4.10
CA TYR A 137 13.97 11.48 4.27
C TYR A 137 14.72 11.49 5.59
N ARG A 138 15.91 12.08 5.59
CA ARG A 138 16.65 12.39 6.81
C ARG A 138 16.18 13.72 7.38
N GLU A 139 15.90 13.75 8.66
CA GLU A 139 15.52 14.97 9.36
C GLU A 139 16.76 15.73 9.89
N GLU A 140 16.70 17.05 9.90
CA GLU A 140 17.80 17.91 10.36
C GLU A 140 18.17 17.66 11.82
N LEU A 141 17.20 17.37 12.68
CA LEU A 141 17.41 17.04 14.09
C LEU A 141 17.80 15.57 14.32
N GLY A 142 18.00 14.82 13.26
CA GLY A 142 18.33 13.39 13.29
C GLY A 142 17.11 12.47 13.15
N GLY A 143 17.39 11.22 12.79
CA GLY A 143 16.37 10.23 12.49
C GLY A 143 15.81 10.33 11.08
N HIS A 144 14.80 9.53 10.78
CA HIS A 144 14.21 9.42 9.44
C HIS A 144 12.71 9.71 9.47
N ARG A 145 12.23 10.33 8.42
CA ARG A 145 10.83 10.48 8.08
C ARG A 145 10.46 9.46 7.02
N LEU A 146 9.43 8.66 7.29
CA LEU A 146 8.87 7.74 6.31
C LEU A 146 7.60 8.34 5.73
N VAL A 147 7.53 8.47 4.42
CA VAL A 147 6.39 9.09 3.73
C VAL A 147 5.68 8.09 2.85
N ASP A 148 4.35 8.10 2.94
CA ASP A 148 3.42 7.35 2.10
C ASP A 148 2.60 8.35 1.28
N TRP A 149 2.74 8.32 -0.03
CA TRP A 149 2.03 9.20 -0.95
C TRP A 149 0.68 8.61 -1.33
N LYS A 150 -0.39 9.38 -1.15
CA LYS A 150 -1.74 9.00 -1.57
C LYS A 150 -2.15 9.80 -2.80
N THR A 151 -2.63 9.11 -3.84
CA THR A 151 -3.12 9.73 -5.07
C THR A 151 -4.60 10.10 -5.00
N GLY A 152 -5.32 9.59 -4.01
CA GLY A 152 -6.71 9.89 -3.68
C GLY A 152 -6.85 10.71 -2.40
N GLU A 153 -7.99 10.56 -1.74
CA GLU A 153 -8.21 11.06 -0.38
C GLU A 153 -7.33 10.32 0.62
N LEU A 154 -7.00 10.98 1.73
CA LEU A 154 -6.09 10.44 2.72
C LEU A 154 -6.68 9.21 3.43
N GLY A 155 -7.96 9.27 3.79
CA GLY A 155 -8.61 8.24 4.59
C GLY A 155 -7.99 8.12 5.99
N ASP A 156 -7.95 6.90 6.52
CA ASP A 156 -7.28 6.60 7.79
C ASP A 156 -5.99 5.82 7.51
N PRO A 157 -4.81 6.49 7.54
CA PRO A 157 -3.54 5.87 7.20
C PRO A 157 -2.79 5.32 8.42
N GLU A 158 -3.29 5.50 9.64
CA GLU A 158 -2.54 5.23 10.88
C GLU A 158 -1.98 3.81 10.94
N ASP A 159 -2.81 2.83 10.72
CA ASP A 159 -2.40 1.42 10.79
C ASP A 159 -1.30 1.08 9.79
N GLN A 160 -1.39 1.61 8.57
CA GLN A 160 -0.36 1.41 7.53
C GLN A 160 0.96 2.04 7.93
N LEU A 161 0.92 3.26 8.44
CA LEU A 161 2.10 4.02 8.85
C LEU A 161 2.79 3.38 10.07
N LEU A 162 2.02 2.92 11.05
CA LEU A 162 2.57 2.22 12.21
C LEU A 162 3.15 0.84 11.84
N PHE A 163 2.60 0.17 10.83
CA PHE A 163 3.22 -1.03 10.28
C PHE A 163 4.58 -0.70 9.64
N TYR A 164 4.70 0.38 8.89
CA TYR A 164 6.01 0.83 8.37
C TYR A 164 6.99 1.15 9.50
N ALA A 165 6.53 1.82 10.57
CA ALA A 165 7.37 2.08 11.73
C ALA A 165 7.85 0.79 12.43
N LEU A 166 7.01 -0.25 12.50
CA LEU A 166 7.39 -1.56 13.03
C LEU A 166 8.49 -2.21 12.18
N VAL A 167 8.27 -2.33 10.86
CA VAL A 167 9.28 -2.98 9.96
C VAL A 167 10.58 -2.19 9.97
N TRP A 168 10.50 -0.87 9.98
CA TRP A 168 11.68 0.01 10.08
C TRP A 168 12.44 -0.23 11.37
N ALA A 169 11.74 -0.25 12.51
CA ALA A 169 12.37 -0.47 13.81
C ALA A 169 13.02 -1.86 13.92
N MET A 170 12.41 -2.87 13.32
CA MET A 170 12.99 -4.23 13.28
C MET A 170 14.24 -4.31 12.41
N ASP A 171 14.29 -3.58 11.29
CA ASP A 171 15.43 -3.56 10.37
C ASP A 171 16.59 -2.68 10.87
N ARG A 172 16.26 -1.49 11.39
CA ARG A 172 17.26 -0.45 11.75
C ARG A 172 17.62 -0.43 13.23
N GLY A 173 16.83 -1.10 14.09
CA GLY A 173 17.03 -1.06 15.54
C GLY A 173 16.61 0.25 16.20
N GLU A 174 16.00 1.17 15.47
CA GLU A 174 15.51 2.47 15.96
C GLU A 174 14.17 2.83 15.32
N LEU A 175 13.35 3.59 16.04
CA LEU A 175 12.10 4.12 15.51
C LEU A 175 12.39 5.26 14.50
N PRO A 176 11.55 5.44 13.45
CA PRO A 176 11.62 6.64 12.64
C PRO A 176 11.25 7.86 13.49
N ALA A 177 11.82 9.03 13.15
CA ALA A 177 11.50 10.30 13.81
C ALA A 177 10.00 10.60 13.71
N TYR A 178 9.41 10.32 12.55
CA TYR A 178 7.96 10.28 12.34
C TYR A 178 7.59 9.57 11.05
N VAL A 179 6.30 9.22 10.97
CA VAL A 179 5.68 8.66 9.78
C VAL A 179 4.61 9.63 9.27
N GLU A 180 4.49 9.76 7.95
CA GLU A 180 3.59 10.73 7.35
C GLU A 180 2.88 10.12 6.15
N ALA A 181 1.57 10.34 6.03
CA ALA A 181 0.83 10.12 4.80
C ALA A 181 0.42 11.46 4.21
N VAL A 182 0.55 11.61 2.91
CA VAL A 182 0.26 12.85 2.20
C VAL A 182 -0.62 12.57 0.99
N SER A 183 -1.81 13.16 0.96
CA SER A 183 -2.63 13.18 -0.26
C SER A 183 -2.06 14.20 -1.24
N VAL A 184 -1.49 13.73 -2.33
CA VAL A 184 -1.01 14.59 -3.41
C VAL A 184 -2.19 15.31 -4.10
N ARG A 185 -3.38 14.71 -4.07
CA ARG A 185 -4.59 15.29 -4.65
C ARG A 185 -5.11 16.49 -3.89
N THR A 186 -5.23 16.36 -2.55
CA THR A 186 -5.85 17.38 -1.70
C THR A 186 -4.84 18.25 -0.95
N GLY A 187 -3.60 17.77 -0.80
CA GLY A 187 -2.58 18.40 0.06
C GLY A 187 -2.75 18.08 1.55
N GLU A 188 -3.76 17.29 1.91
CA GLU A 188 -3.99 16.84 3.27
C GLU A 188 -2.86 15.96 3.76
N ARG A 189 -2.52 16.09 5.05
CA ARG A 189 -1.44 15.33 5.69
C ARG A 189 -1.89 14.74 7.00
N TYR A 190 -1.44 13.51 7.25
CA TYR A 190 -1.47 12.88 8.56
C TYR A 190 -0.04 12.58 8.99
N ARG A 191 0.32 12.94 10.22
CA ARG A 191 1.65 12.74 10.78
C ARG A 191 1.55 12.14 12.16
N ALA A 192 2.38 11.15 12.45
CA ALA A 192 2.50 10.56 13.77
C ALA A 192 3.98 10.36 14.15
N VAL A 193 4.28 10.53 15.42
CA VAL A 193 5.57 10.14 16.02
C VAL A 193 5.36 8.79 16.68
N PRO A 194 5.85 7.70 16.09
CA PRO A 194 5.59 6.37 16.62
C PRO A 194 6.35 6.15 17.94
N SER A 195 5.67 5.54 18.89
CA SER A 195 6.26 5.11 20.17
C SER A 195 6.54 3.60 20.18
N SER A 196 7.34 3.13 21.14
CA SER A 196 7.55 1.71 21.35
C SER A 196 6.25 0.96 21.69
N SER A 197 5.29 1.63 22.33
CA SER A 197 3.96 1.06 22.59
C SER A 197 3.13 0.89 21.33
N ASP A 198 3.22 1.83 20.38
CA ASP A 198 2.50 1.74 19.11
C ASP A 198 3.00 0.58 18.25
N VAL A 199 4.32 0.48 18.07
CA VAL A 199 4.89 -0.64 17.32
C VAL A 199 4.70 -1.98 18.04
N GLY A 200 4.73 -1.99 19.38
CA GLY A 200 4.42 -3.18 20.18
C GLY A 200 2.98 -3.65 19.98
N ARG A 201 2.02 -2.73 19.93
CA ARG A 201 0.62 -3.03 19.61
C ARG A 201 0.49 -3.65 18.21
N VAL A 202 1.10 -3.04 17.19
CA VAL A 202 1.07 -3.57 15.82
C VAL A 202 1.71 -4.96 15.76
N ALA A 203 2.81 -5.20 16.46
CA ALA A 203 3.45 -6.51 16.51
C ALA A 203 2.53 -7.60 17.10
N VAL A 204 1.76 -7.28 18.15
CA VAL A 204 0.75 -8.19 18.72
C VAL A 204 -0.36 -8.46 17.71
N GLU A 205 -0.92 -7.42 17.09
CA GLU A 205 -1.99 -7.55 16.09
C GLU A 205 -1.54 -8.36 14.85
N VAL A 206 -0.28 -8.24 14.44
CA VAL A 206 0.33 -9.09 13.39
C VAL A 206 0.43 -10.54 13.87
N GLY A 207 0.79 -10.76 15.12
CA GLY A 207 0.79 -12.10 15.74
C GLY A 207 -0.60 -12.75 15.72
N ASP A 208 -1.63 -11.98 16.06
CA ASP A 208 -3.04 -12.40 16.02
C ASP A 208 -3.47 -12.76 14.58
N LEU A 209 -3.07 -11.94 13.59
CA LEU A 209 -3.31 -12.22 12.17
C LEU A 209 -2.70 -13.58 11.78
N VAL A 210 -1.43 -13.79 12.08
CA VAL A 210 -0.72 -15.04 11.74
C VAL A 210 -1.38 -16.23 12.43
N GLY A 211 -1.70 -16.11 13.72
CA GLY A 211 -2.38 -17.13 14.50
C GLY A 211 -3.75 -17.51 13.91
N ALA A 212 -4.56 -16.50 13.58
CA ALA A 212 -5.87 -16.72 12.99
C ALA A 212 -5.79 -17.43 11.63
N VAL A 213 -4.88 -16.96 10.76
CA VAL A 213 -4.68 -17.54 9.42
C VAL A 213 -4.17 -18.98 9.51
N ARG A 214 -3.14 -19.25 10.31
CA ARG A 214 -2.61 -20.61 10.49
C ARG A 214 -3.64 -21.56 11.09
N SER A 215 -4.43 -21.10 12.07
CA SER A 215 -5.52 -21.88 12.66
C SER A 215 -6.61 -22.22 11.66
N ALA A 216 -7.01 -21.24 10.83
CA ALA A 216 -8.00 -21.45 9.78
C ALA A 216 -7.51 -22.49 8.76
N TRP A 217 -6.28 -22.35 8.27
CA TRP A 217 -5.69 -23.29 7.31
C TRP A 217 -5.53 -24.71 7.88
N ALA A 218 -5.09 -24.83 9.12
CA ALA A 218 -4.92 -26.14 9.79
C ALA A 218 -6.26 -26.85 10.02
N SER A 219 -7.32 -26.11 10.32
CA SER A 219 -8.64 -26.67 10.65
C SER A 219 -9.62 -26.73 9.47
N GLY A 220 -9.26 -26.12 8.31
CA GLY A 220 -10.17 -25.97 7.18
C GLY A 220 -11.37 -25.06 7.47
N ARG A 221 -11.32 -24.23 8.52
CA ARG A 221 -12.39 -23.30 8.86
C ARG A 221 -12.19 -21.96 8.18
N ASP A 222 -13.30 -21.29 7.85
CA ASP A 222 -13.27 -19.95 7.31
C ASP A 222 -12.79 -18.94 8.35
N LEU A 223 -12.06 -17.92 7.85
CA LEU A 223 -11.75 -16.72 8.62
C LEU A 223 -13.01 -15.84 8.77
N LEU A 224 -13.05 -15.06 9.83
CA LEU A 224 -14.15 -14.12 10.08
C LEU A 224 -14.34 -13.17 8.91
N ARG A 225 -15.60 -12.91 8.57
CA ARG A 225 -16.02 -11.96 7.54
C ARG A 225 -16.56 -10.70 8.20
N SER A 226 -16.15 -9.55 7.71
CA SER A 226 -16.66 -8.25 8.16
C SER A 226 -17.04 -7.43 6.94
N ALA A 227 -18.29 -7.00 6.89
CA ALA A 227 -18.80 -6.20 5.79
C ALA A 227 -18.51 -4.71 5.96
N GLY A 228 -18.28 -4.01 4.84
CA GLY A 228 -18.03 -2.58 4.82
C GLY A 228 -17.82 -2.06 3.40
N PRO A 229 -17.48 -0.77 3.23
CA PRO A 229 -17.25 -0.16 1.91
C PRO A 229 -16.20 -0.87 1.06
N TRP A 230 -15.27 -1.55 1.71
CA TRP A 230 -14.22 -2.36 1.05
C TRP A 230 -14.73 -3.60 0.33
N CYS A 231 -15.97 -4.04 0.60
CA CYS A 231 -16.58 -5.21 -0.06
C CYS A 231 -16.78 -4.99 -1.56
N ARG A 232 -16.96 -3.74 -2.01
CA ARG A 232 -17.17 -3.39 -3.42
C ARG A 232 -16.08 -3.95 -4.37
N TYR A 233 -14.85 -4.09 -3.86
CA TYR A 233 -13.70 -4.58 -4.65
C TYR A 233 -13.13 -5.89 -4.09
N CYS A 234 -13.93 -6.59 -3.28
CA CYS A 234 -13.49 -7.82 -2.64
C CYS A 234 -13.59 -9.00 -3.60
N PRO A 235 -12.51 -9.80 -3.78
CA PRO A 235 -12.55 -10.98 -4.65
C PRO A 235 -13.52 -12.07 -4.15
N LEU A 236 -13.90 -12.02 -2.88
CA LEU A 236 -14.82 -12.99 -2.27
C LEU A 236 -16.30 -12.55 -2.32
N LEU A 237 -16.62 -11.40 -2.94
CA LEU A 237 -17.95 -10.82 -2.87
C LEU A 237 -19.05 -11.76 -3.38
N GLU A 238 -18.78 -12.51 -4.46
CA GLU A 238 -19.75 -13.41 -5.05
C GLU A 238 -20.19 -14.54 -4.10
N ASP A 239 -19.30 -14.97 -3.21
CA ASP A 239 -19.54 -16.07 -2.25
C ASP A 239 -19.64 -15.55 -0.80
N CYS A 240 -19.82 -14.24 -0.60
CA CYS A 240 -19.85 -13.60 0.71
C CYS A 240 -21.24 -13.03 1.03
N PRO A 241 -22.05 -13.71 1.87
CA PRO A 241 -23.37 -13.20 2.25
C PRO A 241 -23.31 -11.84 2.94
N GLU A 242 -22.33 -11.64 3.84
CA GLU A 242 -22.12 -10.39 4.57
C GLU A 242 -21.79 -9.23 3.63
N GLY A 243 -20.91 -9.48 2.65
CA GLY A 243 -20.53 -8.48 1.64
C GLY A 243 -21.68 -8.12 0.72
N LYS A 244 -22.49 -9.09 0.29
CA LYS A 244 -23.70 -8.84 -0.51
C LYS A 244 -24.73 -8.02 0.25
N ALA A 245 -24.97 -8.36 1.53
CA ALA A 245 -25.89 -7.61 2.37
C ALA A 245 -25.45 -6.15 2.56
N ALA A 246 -24.15 -5.89 2.70
CA ALA A 246 -23.62 -4.52 2.79
C ALA A 246 -23.76 -3.75 1.48
N GLY A 247 -23.58 -4.38 0.31
CA GLY A 247 -23.75 -3.75 -1.00
C GLY A 247 -25.15 -3.14 -1.16
N VAL A 248 -26.19 -3.82 -0.68
CA VAL A 248 -27.58 -3.31 -0.73
C VAL A 248 -27.78 -2.06 0.14
N LEU A 249 -26.94 -1.82 1.14
CA LEU A 249 -27.06 -0.67 2.04
C LEU A 249 -26.22 0.53 1.61
N LEU A 250 -25.30 0.33 0.64
CA LEU A 250 -24.33 1.34 0.17
C LEU A 250 -24.67 1.89 -1.23
N ASP A 251 -25.64 1.31 -1.92
CA ASP A 251 -26.26 1.81 -3.16
C ASP A 251 -27.47 2.71 -2.85
#